data_cd72631c90c6895e1fe5f548ebeb20c0
#
_entry.id   cd72631c90c6895e1fe5f548ebeb20c0
#
_cell.length_a   1.000
_cell.length_b   1.000
_cell.length_c   1.000
_cell.angle_alpha   90.00
_cell.angle_beta   90.00
_cell.angle_gamma   90.00
#
_symmetry.space_group_name_H-M   'P 1'
#
loop_
_entity.id
_entity.type
_entity.pdbx_description
1 polymer ?
#
loop_
_entity_poly.entity_id
_entity_poly.type
_entity_poly.pdbx_seq_one_letter_code
_entity_poly.pdbx_strand_id
1 'polypeptide(L)'
;KTRQYFPASVAVPAPAVTVAPASGEALRARLKSLIESQPVVLFMKGHPYEPKCGFSRRVVDALSAAGVKFGSFNILADEDVRQGLKEYSNWPTYPQLYVDGEFVGGCDIVLEMAEAGELTDACAAGDGKVKNAINERIKGMLTAQDVLLFMKGTRSAPRC
;
A
#
# COMPACT_ATOMS: atom_id res chain seq x y z
N LYS A 1 -8.91 -29.40 -13.27
CA LYS A 1 -8.98 -27.91 -13.35
C LYS A 1 -9.78 -27.43 -12.16
N THR A 2 -9.12 -27.25 -11.03
CA THR A 2 -9.71 -26.84 -9.77
C THR A 2 -9.84 -25.32 -9.80
N ARG A 3 -11.07 -24.84 -9.92
CA ARG A 3 -11.41 -23.43 -9.85
C ARG A 3 -11.28 -23.02 -8.38
N GLN A 4 -10.20 -22.33 -8.03
CA GLN A 4 -10.06 -21.76 -6.69
C GLN A 4 -11.14 -20.71 -6.49
N TYR A 5 -11.99 -20.98 -5.52
CA TYR A 5 -13.05 -20.09 -5.06
C TYR A 5 -12.40 -19.01 -4.19
N PHE A 6 -12.30 -17.79 -4.70
CA PHE A 6 -11.93 -16.63 -3.90
C PHE A 6 -13.14 -16.23 -3.04
N PRO A 7 -13.02 -16.21 -1.70
CA PRO A 7 -14.08 -15.64 -0.88
C PRO A 7 -14.20 -14.16 -1.24
N ALA A 8 -15.43 -13.73 -1.39
CA ALA A 8 -15.82 -12.39 -1.82
C ALA A 8 -15.03 -11.30 -1.06
N SER A 9 -14.13 -10.64 -1.77
CA SER A 9 -13.63 -9.32 -1.39
C SER A 9 -14.85 -8.42 -1.24
N VAL A 10 -15.12 -7.93 -0.04
CA VAL A 10 -16.20 -6.99 0.20
C VAL A 10 -15.83 -5.70 -0.54
N ALA A 11 -16.38 -5.53 -1.73
CA ALA A 11 -16.30 -4.25 -2.42
C ALA A 11 -17.04 -3.23 -1.54
N VAL A 12 -16.31 -2.28 -0.98
CA VAL A 12 -16.91 -1.14 -0.30
C VAL A 12 -17.68 -0.37 -1.38
N PRO A 13 -19.02 -0.26 -1.29
CA PRO A 13 -19.76 0.55 -2.24
C PRO A 13 -19.25 1.98 -2.11
N ALA A 14 -18.71 2.52 -3.18
CA ALA A 14 -18.39 3.94 -3.25
C ALA A 14 -19.71 4.70 -2.98
N PRO A 15 -19.76 5.55 -1.94
CA PRO A 15 -20.90 6.43 -1.81
C PRO A 15 -20.88 7.34 -3.03
N ALA A 16 -21.91 7.24 -3.86
CA ALA A 16 -22.15 8.15 -4.96
C ALA A 16 -22.54 9.50 -4.35
N VAL A 17 -21.53 10.29 -4.03
CA VAL A 17 -21.72 11.68 -3.60
C VAL A 17 -21.13 12.54 -4.70
N THR A 18 -21.98 13.13 -5.50
CA THR A 18 -21.69 14.30 -6.30
C THR A 18 -21.27 15.43 -5.34
N VAL A 19 -19.97 15.61 -5.14
CA VAL A 19 -19.44 16.65 -4.28
C VAL A 19 -18.72 17.66 -5.16
N ALA A 20 -19.18 18.92 -5.08
CA ALA A 20 -18.44 20.11 -5.48
C ALA A 20 -17.02 20.10 -4.90
N PRO A 21 -16.03 20.83 -5.47
CA PRO A 21 -14.65 20.76 -5.06
C PRO A 21 -14.55 20.97 -3.54
N ALA A 22 -14.30 19.88 -2.83
CA ALA A 22 -14.17 19.89 -1.39
C ALA A 22 -12.95 20.74 -1.04
N SER A 23 -13.11 21.67 -0.09
CA SER A 23 -11.98 22.35 0.54
C SER A 23 -10.94 21.28 0.92
N GLY A 24 -9.66 21.55 0.78
CA GLY A 24 -8.60 20.55 0.98
C GLY A 24 -8.70 19.76 2.29
N GLU A 25 -9.40 20.32 3.29
CA GLU A 25 -9.68 19.69 4.58
C GLU A 25 -10.77 18.62 4.49
N ALA A 26 -11.84 18.85 3.74
CA ALA A 26 -12.89 17.86 3.53
C ALA A 26 -12.38 16.65 2.70
N LEU A 27 -11.52 16.91 1.71
CA LEU A 27 -10.86 15.85 0.97
C LEU A 27 -9.94 15.03 1.88
N ARG A 28 -9.15 15.65 2.73
CA ARG A 28 -8.28 14.96 3.70
C ARG A 28 -9.07 14.10 4.67
N ALA A 29 -10.19 14.59 5.20
CA ALA A 29 -11.07 13.82 6.07
C ALA A 29 -11.65 12.60 5.34
N ARG A 30 -12.05 12.77 4.07
CA ARG A 30 -12.53 11.68 3.22
C ARG A 30 -11.45 10.64 2.95
N LEU A 31 -10.24 11.07 2.60
CA LEU A 31 -9.09 10.18 2.38
C LEU A 31 -8.79 9.36 3.64
N LYS A 32 -8.75 10.01 4.79
CA LYS A 32 -8.56 9.34 6.08
C LYS A 32 -9.63 8.29 6.33
N SER A 33 -10.90 8.61 6.13
CA SER A 33 -12.00 7.66 6.27
C SER A 33 -11.88 6.46 5.33
N LEU A 34 -11.44 6.67 4.08
CA LEU A 34 -11.21 5.58 3.12
C LEU A 34 -10.02 4.70 3.52
N ILE A 35 -8.95 5.29 4.00
CA ILE A 35 -7.74 4.59 4.46
C ILE A 35 -8.04 3.75 5.70
N GLU A 36 -8.85 4.27 6.63
CA GLU A 36 -9.23 3.61 7.88
C GLU A 36 -10.47 2.71 7.75
N SER A 37 -11.05 2.59 6.56
CA SER A 37 -12.28 1.82 6.33
C SER A 37 -12.12 0.31 6.61
N GLN A 38 -10.92 -0.20 6.46
CA GLN A 38 -10.54 -1.58 6.75
C GLN A 38 -9.10 -1.65 7.25
N PRO A 39 -8.73 -2.72 7.98
CA PRO A 39 -7.36 -2.90 8.48
C PRO A 39 -6.29 -2.90 7.38
N VAL A 40 -6.60 -3.46 6.23
CA VAL A 40 -5.72 -3.46 5.05
C VAL A 40 -6.49 -2.93 3.86
N VAL A 41 -6.02 -1.85 3.25
CA VAL A 41 -6.66 -1.21 2.09
C VAL A 41 -5.66 -1.02 0.96
N LEU A 42 -6.01 -1.50 -0.22
CA LEU A 42 -5.25 -1.34 -1.44
C LEU A 42 -5.90 -0.33 -2.38
N PHE A 43 -5.27 0.80 -2.60
CA PHE A 43 -5.65 1.74 -3.65
C PHE A 43 -4.99 1.35 -4.96
N MET A 44 -5.79 0.94 -5.94
CA MET A 44 -5.30 0.33 -7.17
C MET A 44 -6.05 0.83 -8.41
N LYS A 45 -5.50 0.55 -9.58
CA LYS A 45 -6.17 0.78 -10.86
C LYS A 45 -7.03 -0.43 -11.22
N GLY A 46 -8.35 -0.28 -11.20
CA GLY A 46 -9.32 -1.34 -11.39
C GLY A 46 -9.71 -2.03 -10.08
N HIS A 47 -10.04 -3.29 -10.16
CA HIS A 47 -10.48 -4.13 -9.05
C HIS A 47 -9.59 -5.38 -8.91
N PRO A 48 -9.57 -6.06 -7.75
CA PRO A 48 -8.76 -7.27 -7.56
C PRO A 48 -9.04 -8.38 -8.59
N TYR A 49 -10.30 -8.51 -8.99
CA TYR A 49 -10.73 -9.46 -10.02
C TYR A 49 -10.52 -8.96 -11.46
N GLU A 50 -10.31 -7.65 -11.65
CA GLU A 50 -10.05 -7.02 -12.95
C GLU A 50 -9.05 -5.86 -12.80
N PRO A 51 -7.77 -6.14 -12.53
CA PRO A 51 -6.75 -5.10 -12.42
C PRO A 51 -6.47 -4.50 -13.79
N LYS A 52 -6.54 -3.17 -13.88
CA LYS A 52 -6.28 -2.41 -15.12
C LYS A 52 -4.79 -2.05 -15.30
N CYS A 53 -3.92 -2.53 -14.43
CA CYS A 53 -2.48 -2.25 -14.46
C CYS A 53 -1.69 -3.48 -13.99
N GLY A 54 -0.58 -3.78 -14.67
CA GLY A 54 0.31 -4.89 -14.31
C GLY A 54 0.89 -4.79 -12.89
N PHE A 55 1.21 -3.59 -12.44
CA PHE A 55 1.69 -3.36 -11.07
C PHE A 55 0.60 -3.65 -10.03
N SER A 56 -0.64 -3.22 -10.30
CA SER A 56 -1.78 -3.53 -9.41
C SER A 56 -2.04 -5.04 -9.35
N ARG A 57 -1.91 -5.74 -10.47
CA ARG A 57 -2.05 -7.21 -10.52
C ARG A 57 -1.02 -7.90 -9.62
N ARG A 58 0.26 -7.53 -9.75
CA ARG A 58 1.33 -8.12 -8.95
C ARG A 58 1.10 -7.98 -7.44
N VAL A 59 0.62 -6.81 -7.00
CA VAL A 59 0.31 -6.58 -5.59
C VAL A 59 -0.89 -7.42 -5.13
N VAL A 60 -1.94 -7.52 -5.96
CA VAL A 60 -3.09 -8.40 -5.67
C VAL A 60 -2.66 -9.86 -5.57
N ASP A 61 -1.82 -10.33 -6.49
CA ASP A 61 -1.30 -11.69 -6.49
C ASP A 61 -0.45 -11.95 -5.22
N ALA A 62 0.42 -11.01 -4.84
CA ALA A 62 1.26 -11.10 -3.65
C ALA A 62 0.43 -11.15 -2.35
N LEU A 63 -0.54 -10.26 -2.18
CA LEU A 63 -1.46 -10.23 -1.03
C LEU A 63 -2.30 -11.51 -0.96
N SER A 64 -2.77 -12.00 -2.10
CA SER A 64 -3.55 -13.25 -2.19
C SER A 64 -2.70 -14.47 -1.85
N ALA A 65 -1.45 -14.54 -2.33
CA ALA A 65 -0.51 -15.60 -2.03
C ALA A 65 -0.13 -15.63 -0.54
N ALA A 66 -0.01 -14.46 0.09
CA ALA A 66 0.22 -14.32 1.53
C ALA A 66 -1.04 -14.61 2.38
N GLY A 67 -2.21 -14.84 1.76
CA GLY A 67 -3.47 -15.08 2.48
C GLY A 67 -4.01 -13.85 3.20
N VAL A 68 -3.55 -12.66 2.85
CA VAL A 68 -3.97 -11.39 3.46
C VAL A 68 -5.35 -10.99 2.94
N LYS A 69 -6.27 -10.70 3.86
CA LYS A 69 -7.57 -10.11 3.53
C LYS A 69 -7.42 -8.60 3.42
N PHE A 70 -7.85 -8.02 2.33
CA PHE A 70 -7.75 -6.58 2.09
C PHE A 70 -8.99 -6.02 1.42
N GLY A 71 -9.29 -4.77 1.73
CA GLY A 71 -10.21 -3.96 0.95
C GLY A 71 -9.50 -3.34 -0.26
N SER A 72 -10.26 -2.97 -1.28
CA SER A 72 -9.71 -2.32 -2.45
C SER A 72 -10.51 -1.10 -2.86
N PHE A 73 -9.81 -0.07 -3.31
CA PHE A 73 -10.42 1.12 -3.89
C PHE A 73 -9.89 1.36 -5.30
N ASN A 74 -10.82 1.52 -6.25
CA ASN A 74 -10.46 1.82 -7.63
C ASN A 74 -10.25 3.32 -7.83
N ILE A 75 -8.99 3.75 -7.88
CA ILE A 75 -8.62 5.16 -8.07
C ILE A 75 -8.97 5.75 -9.44
N LEU A 76 -9.37 4.92 -10.40
CA LEU A 76 -9.83 5.40 -11.71
C LEU A 76 -11.28 5.89 -11.67
N ALA A 77 -12.02 5.54 -10.61
CA ALA A 77 -13.41 5.97 -10.41
C ALA A 77 -13.52 7.33 -9.72
N ASP A 78 -12.42 7.85 -9.13
CA ASP A 78 -12.42 9.07 -8.35
C ASP A 78 -11.08 9.80 -8.47
N GLU A 79 -11.06 10.87 -9.26
CA GLU A 79 -9.86 11.65 -9.53
C GLU A 79 -9.40 12.47 -8.32
N ASP A 80 -10.33 12.95 -7.48
CA ASP A 80 -10.01 13.73 -6.28
C ASP A 80 -9.27 12.84 -5.28
N VAL A 81 -9.75 11.62 -5.06
CA VAL A 81 -9.06 10.61 -4.24
C VAL A 81 -7.72 10.24 -4.86
N ARG A 82 -7.66 10.08 -6.18
CA ARG A 82 -6.43 9.74 -6.89
C ARG A 82 -5.34 10.81 -6.75
N GLN A 83 -5.67 12.08 -6.87
CA GLN A 83 -4.68 13.15 -6.69
C GLN A 83 -4.39 13.39 -5.21
N GLY A 84 -5.44 13.43 -4.39
CA GLY A 84 -5.29 13.69 -2.95
C GLY A 84 -4.45 12.65 -2.22
N LEU A 85 -4.54 11.36 -2.58
CA LEU A 85 -3.69 10.32 -1.97
C LEU A 85 -2.22 10.47 -2.30
N LYS A 86 -1.86 10.96 -3.49
CA LYS A 86 -0.45 11.23 -3.84
C LYS A 86 0.15 12.30 -2.93
N GLU A 87 -0.62 13.34 -2.65
CA GLU A 87 -0.21 14.41 -1.74
C GLU A 87 -0.21 13.92 -0.28
N TYR A 88 -1.24 13.18 0.12
CA TYR A 88 -1.39 12.65 1.47
C TYR A 88 -0.25 11.71 1.87
N SER A 89 0.13 10.80 0.98
CA SER A 89 1.21 9.82 1.22
C SER A 89 2.58 10.33 0.79
N ASN A 90 2.65 11.49 0.12
CA ASN A 90 3.85 11.96 -0.59
C ASN A 90 4.42 10.88 -1.54
N TRP A 91 3.53 10.13 -2.20
CA TRP A 91 3.87 9.02 -3.09
C TRP A 91 3.17 9.16 -4.44
N PRO A 92 3.91 9.33 -5.56
CA PRO A 92 3.32 9.75 -6.83
C PRO A 92 2.66 8.64 -7.64
N THR A 93 2.84 7.37 -7.26
CA THR A 93 2.43 6.22 -8.08
C THR A 93 1.43 5.31 -7.38
N TYR A 94 0.79 4.43 -8.17
CA TYR A 94 -0.11 3.38 -7.71
C TYR A 94 0.35 2.02 -8.22
N PRO A 95 0.03 0.91 -7.50
CA PRO A 95 -0.83 0.82 -6.31
C PRO A 95 -0.19 1.40 -5.04
N GLN A 96 -1.03 1.68 -4.03
CA GLN A 96 -0.63 2.09 -2.69
C GLN A 96 -1.32 1.19 -1.66
N LEU A 97 -0.54 0.59 -0.78
CA LEU A 97 -1.03 -0.25 0.30
C LEU A 97 -1.02 0.52 1.62
N TYR A 98 -2.13 0.44 2.33
CA TYR A 98 -2.30 0.98 3.68
C TYR A 98 -2.67 -0.14 4.64
N VAL A 99 -2.11 -0.11 5.84
CA VAL A 99 -2.42 -1.02 6.94
C VAL A 99 -2.71 -0.17 8.18
N ASP A 100 -3.87 -0.37 8.77
CA ASP A 100 -4.36 0.37 9.96
C ASP A 100 -4.23 1.89 9.85
N GLY A 101 -4.53 2.41 8.68
CA GLY A 101 -4.46 3.84 8.40
C GLY A 101 -3.07 4.37 8.06
N GLU A 102 -2.04 3.51 8.05
CA GLU A 102 -0.68 3.89 7.73
C GLU A 102 -0.26 3.44 6.32
N PHE A 103 0.46 4.31 5.61
CA PHE A 103 1.02 3.99 4.31
C PHE A 103 2.19 3.01 4.45
N VAL A 104 2.07 1.84 3.86
CA VAL A 104 3.11 0.80 3.85
C VAL A 104 4.03 0.97 2.65
N GLY A 105 3.48 1.11 1.46
CA GLY A 105 4.31 1.27 0.26
C GLY A 105 3.55 1.08 -1.06
N GLY A 106 4.31 1.19 -2.14
CA GLY A 106 3.88 0.90 -3.50
C GLY A 106 4.17 -0.55 -3.90
N CYS A 107 4.11 -0.82 -5.22
CA CYS A 107 4.29 -2.16 -5.76
C CYS A 107 5.62 -2.81 -5.35
N ASP A 108 6.71 -2.07 -5.46
CA ASP A 108 8.04 -2.62 -5.25
C ASP A 108 8.25 -3.02 -3.79
N ILE A 109 7.82 -2.18 -2.85
CA ILE A 109 7.92 -2.43 -1.41
C ILE A 109 7.06 -3.65 -1.00
N VAL A 110 5.82 -3.72 -1.52
CA VAL A 110 4.93 -4.85 -1.22
C VAL A 110 5.49 -6.17 -1.75
N LEU A 111 6.11 -6.17 -2.94
CA LEU A 111 6.74 -7.36 -3.49
C LEU A 111 7.99 -7.78 -2.70
N GLU A 112 8.82 -6.83 -2.30
CA GLU A 112 9.98 -7.08 -1.45
C GLU A 112 9.57 -7.70 -0.11
N MET A 113 8.52 -7.16 0.53
CA MET A 113 7.97 -7.73 1.77
C MET A 113 7.38 -9.13 1.56
N ALA A 114 6.76 -9.39 0.41
CA ALA A 114 6.23 -10.71 0.07
C ALA A 114 7.35 -11.74 -0.12
N GLU A 115 8.44 -11.36 -0.79
CA GLU A 115 9.64 -12.21 -0.97
C GLU A 115 10.36 -12.48 0.35
N ALA A 116 10.39 -11.50 1.25
CA ALA A 116 10.94 -11.65 2.60
C ALA A 116 10.04 -12.47 3.55
N GLY A 117 8.78 -12.75 3.16
CA GLY A 117 7.79 -13.39 4.03
C GLY A 117 7.22 -12.49 5.13
N GLU A 118 7.53 -11.20 5.08
CA GLU A 118 7.14 -10.20 6.10
C GLU A 118 5.75 -9.59 5.84
N LEU A 119 5.19 -9.79 4.64
CA LEU A 119 3.93 -9.18 4.23
C LEU A 119 2.75 -9.59 5.10
N THR A 120 2.71 -10.85 5.51
CA THR A 120 1.66 -11.38 6.41
C THR A 120 1.74 -10.73 7.78
N ASP A 121 2.94 -10.65 8.34
CA ASP A 121 3.17 -10.04 9.66
C ASP A 121 2.88 -8.56 9.65
N ALA A 122 3.27 -7.86 8.59
CA ALA A 122 2.98 -6.45 8.39
C ALA A 122 1.47 -6.17 8.31
N CYS A 123 0.71 -7.05 7.66
CA CYS A 123 -0.74 -6.92 7.51
C CYS A 123 -1.55 -7.50 8.69
N ALA A 124 -0.98 -8.41 9.47
CA ALA A 124 -1.61 -8.99 10.65
C ALA A 124 -1.42 -8.13 11.92
N ALA A 125 -0.40 -7.30 11.92
CA ALA A 125 -0.04 -6.48 13.08
C ALA A 125 -0.69 -5.11 12.97
N GLY A 126 -1.97 -5.02 13.30
CA GLY A 126 -2.74 -3.80 13.44
C GLY A 126 -2.25 -2.80 14.51
N ASP A 127 -0.96 -2.75 14.80
CA ASP A 127 -0.38 -1.95 15.88
C ASP A 127 0.93 -1.23 15.48
N GLY A 128 0.97 -0.55 14.34
CA GLY A 128 2.14 0.28 14.00
C GLY A 128 3.49 -0.45 13.90
N LYS A 129 3.48 -1.79 13.89
CA LYS A 129 4.69 -2.64 13.89
C LYS A 129 5.50 -2.53 12.60
N VAL A 130 4.86 -2.15 11.49
CA VAL A 130 5.57 -1.98 10.21
C VAL A 130 6.60 -0.87 10.31
N LYS A 131 6.25 0.27 10.91
CA LYS A 131 7.22 1.36 11.18
C LYS A 131 8.30 0.91 12.16
N ASN A 132 7.93 0.12 13.16
CA ASN A 132 8.90 -0.36 14.14
C ASN A 132 9.89 -1.36 13.53
N ALA A 133 9.45 -2.30 12.71
CA ALA A 133 10.34 -3.27 12.05
C ALA A 133 11.35 -2.57 11.12
N ILE A 134 10.89 -1.63 10.28
CA ILE A 134 11.76 -0.85 9.40
C ILE A 134 12.69 0.07 10.23
N ASN A 135 12.16 0.74 11.23
CA ASN A 135 12.94 1.62 12.11
C ASN A 135 13.97 0.84 12.94
N GLU A 136 13.62 -0.33 13.47
CA GLU A 136 14.56 -1.17 14.21
C GLU A 136 15.65 -1.75 13.27
N ARG A 137 15.29 -2.11 12.03
CA ARG A 137 16.26 -2.53 11.02
C ARG A 137 17.22 -1.39 10.63
N ILE A 138 16.69 -0.18 10.40
CA ILE A 138 17.50 1.02 10.14
C ILE A 138 18.37 1.35 11.36
N LYS A 139 17.82 1.34 12.57
CA LYS A 139 18.58 1.51 13.82
C LYS A 139 19.68 0.48 13.94
N GLY A 140 19.39 -0.81 13.72
CA GLY A 140 20.38 -1.87 13.75
C GLY A 140 21.52 -1.65 12.77
N MET A 141 21.22 -1.16 11.57
CA MET A 141 22.24 -0.81 10.58
C MET A 141 23.06 0.43 10.99
N LEU A 142 22.40 1.45 11.56
CA LEU A 142 23.06 2.67 12.01
C LEU A 142 23.96 2.45 13.23
N THR A 143 23.61 1.51 14.12
CA THR A 143 24.40 1.20 15.32
C THR A 143 25.47 0.14 15.08
N ALA A 144 25.41 -0.57 13.96
CA ALA A 144 26.37 -1.64 13.66
C ALA A 144 27.76 -1.13 13.21
N GLN A 145 27.85 0.13 12.78
CA GLN A 145 29.10 0.74 12.29
C GLN A 145 29.15 2.24 12.60
N ASP A 146 30.33 2.76 12.92
CA ASP A 146 30.55 4.18 13.23
C ASP A 146 30.29 5.10 12.02
N VAL A 147 30.46 4.59 10.79
CA VAL A 147 30.17 5.31 9.55
C VAL A 147 29.40 4.40 8.59
N LEU A 148 28.20 4.80 8.21
CA LEU A 148 27.34 4.09 7.26
C LEU A 148 26.95 5.00 6.10
N LEU A 149 27.22 4.56 4.88
CA LEU A 149 26.84 5.27 3.65
C LEU A 149 25.69 4.55 2.96
N PHE A 150 24.54 5.22 2.85
CA PHE A 150 23.42 4.78 2.02
C PHE A 150 23.63 5.27 0.58
N MET A 151 23.78 4.36 -0.37
CA MET A 151 24.02 4.72 -1.75
C MET A 151 23.25 3.82 -2.71
N LYS A 152 22.96 4.32 -3.89
CA LYS A 152 22.42 3.48 -4.97
C LYS A 152 23.55 2.67 -5.60
N GLY A 153 23.42 1.35 -5.56
CA GLY A 153 24.47 0.44 -6.05
C GLY A 153 25.38 -0.05 -4.94
N THR A 154 26.55 -0.53 -5.32
CA THR A 154 27.57 -1.01 -4.40
C THR A 154 28.77 -0.07 -4.39
N ARG A 155 29.65 -0.21 -3.40
CA ARG A 155 30.90 0.55 -3.31
C ARG A 155 31.77 0.40 -4.58
N SER A 156 31.72 -0.78 -5.20
CA SER A 156 32.46 -1.08 -6.43
C SER A 156 31.76 -0.66 -7.72
N ALA A 157 30.43 -0.44 -7.67
CA ALA A 157 29.61 -0.04 -8.80
C ALA A 157 28.49 0.92 -8.33
N PRO A 158 28.81 2.19 -8.04
CA PRO A 158 27.82 3.18 -7.68
C PRO A 158 26.90 3.48 -8.87
N ARG A 159 25.59 3.63 -8.60
CA ARG A 159 24.57 3.93 -9.63
C ARG A 159 23.93 5.31 -9.36
N CYS A 160 24.72 6.33 -9.35
CA CYS A 160 24.25 7.73 -9.31
C CYS A 160 24.60 8.42 -10.61
#